data_5aa3a56419472d3c8fcd988d6c1727d6
#
_entry.id   5aa3a56419472d3c8fcd988d6c1727d6
#
_cell.length_a   1.000
_cell.length_b   1.000
_cell.length_c   1.000
_cell.angle_alpha   90.00
_cell.angle_beta   90.00
_cell.angle_gamma   90.00
#
_symmetry.space_group_name_H-M   'P 1'
#
loop_
_entity.id
_entity.type
_entity.pdbx_description
1 polymer ?
#
loop_
_entity_poly.entity_id
_entity_poly.type
_entity_poly.pdbx_seq_one_letter_code
_entity_poly.pdbx_strand_id
1 'polypeptide(L)'
;MERAEMDQIERVLNHELKERFAGGAVQRGVLLQYGDDPAIGPGQLMVRVFIPAPGRPEDYEQVLAAWQDVHRAGMEELRRELSLRLPAARLLEFTFDDPGASTPRLSMPDDGSLAAEQMSGREIVTKALSLLRANYVFPELADQAANAVEARLAAGEYDDLDEITLTELVTSHLQEITGDKHLRMRLGGGPGPGRGGPGRDRGPGPRPGPDGAEPRDHEARRLAMRQMGRLDNFGIRRVERLDGNIGYLDVRRVAVPANAGPAISAAMELVAGTYALIIDLRHNGGGSPEGVVFWCSYLFTEQPVHLNDIFHADTGETRQFWALPYVPGIRYVDRPVYVLTSSHTFSGGEDFCYTLQALGRAELIGETTGGGAHPTRGFPISPAVHIAIPFARSINPVTGANWQGTGVVPDIAVPEAEAYDVAYARALRHVLALDDLLPPIEDEARDALAGLPATASVLAESAVAASAAAGPAVTESPAPPQG
;
A
#
# COMPACT_ATOMS: atom_id res chain seq x y z
N MET A 1 14.39 31.07 -16.89
CA MET A 1 13.51 30.05 -17.44
C MET A 1 12.46 29.76 -16.37
N GLU A 2 11.19 29.84 -16.72
CA GLU A 2 10.11 29.60 -15.75
C GLU A 2 9.96 28.10 -15.44
N ARG A 3 9.51 27.76 -14.22
CA ARG A 3 9.35 26.37 -13.76
C ARG A 3 8.44 25.54 -14.66
N ALA A 4 7.39 26.17 -15.21
CA ALA A 4 6.48 25.51 -16.16
C ALA A 4 7.17 25.11 -17.48
N GLU A 5 8.15 25.88 -17.91
CA GLU A 5 8.97 25.62 -19.09
C GLU A 5 9.94 24.46 -18.83
N MET A 6 10.53 24.40 -17.62
CA MET A 6 11.38 23.27 -17.19
C MET A 6 10.59 21.96 -17.11
N ASP A 7 9.39 21.98 -16.53
CA ASP A 7 8.53 20.81 -16.44
C ASP A 7 8.07 20.31 -17.82
N GLN A 8 7.90 21.18 -18.78
CA GLN A 8 7.58 20.82 -20.16
C GLN A 8 8.78 20.17 -20.86
N ILE A 9 9.96 20.71 -20.65
CA ILE A 9 11.22 20.17 -21.16
C ILE A 9 11.47 18.77 -20.60
N GLU A 10 11.30 18.59 -19.30
CA GLU A 10 11.46 17.31 -18.63
C GLU A 10 10.50 16.24 -19.16
N ARG A 11 9.25 16.61 -19.40
CA ARG A 11 8.25 15.70 -20.00
C ARG A 11 8.63 15.27 -21.41
N VAL A 12 9.05 16.20 -22.25
CA VAL A 12 9.47 15.92 -23.63
C VAL A 12 10.70 15.02 -23.63
N LEU A 13 11.70 15.31 -22.79
CA LEU A 13 12.93 14.52 -22.67
C LEU A 13 12.67 13.12 -22.13
N ASN A 14 11.82 12.97 -21.12
CA ASN A 14 11.45 11.66 -20.59
C ASN A 14 10.68 10.80 -21.63
N HIS A 15 9.89 11.43 -22.49
CA HIS A 15 9.21 10.72 -23.58
C HIS A 15 10.20 10.27 -24.66
N GLU A 16 11.03 11.16 -25.15
CA GLU A 16 12.05 10.88 -26.18
C GLU A 16 13.07 9.82 -25.71
N LEU A 17 13.49 9.87 -24.45
CA LEU A 17 14.39 8.87 -23.88
C LEU A 17 13.77 7.48 -23.81
N LYS A 18 12.47 7.37 -23.46
CA LYS A 18 11.76 6.09 -23.44
C LYS A 18 11.63 5.50 -24.84
N GLU A 19 11.31 6.30 -25.84
CA GLU A 19 11.16 5.83 -27.21
C GLU A 19 12.50 5.39 -27.83
N ARG A 20 13.57 6.11 -27.55
CA ARG A 20 14.89 5.85 -28.15
C ARG A 20 15.68 4.74 -27.48
N PHE A 21 15.47 4.56 -26.17
CA PHE A 21 16.19 3.58 -25.37
C PHE A 21 15.24 2.46 -24.85
N ALA A 22 14.29 2.05 -25.67
CA ALA A 22 13.19 1.12 -25.35
C ALA A 22 13.63 -0.31 -24.94
N GLY A 23 14.92 -0.57 -24.75
CA GLY A 23 15.48 -1.83 -24.28
C GLY A 23 15.60 -2.00 -22.76
N GLY A 24 14.94 -1.18 -21.95
CA GLY A 24 14.95 -1.31 -20.48
C GLY A 24 16.11 -0.59 -19.76
N ALA A 25 16.92 0.17 -20.49
CA ALA A 25 18.14 0.78 -19.95
C ALA A 25 17.93 2.15 -19.24
N VAL A 26 16.76 2.79 -19.37
CA VAL A 26 16.47 4.07 -18.70
C VAL A 26 15.22 3.94 -17.86
N GLN A 27 15.37 3.62 -16.57
CA GLN A 27 14.24 3.46 -15.65
C GLN A 27 13.93 4.68 -14.79
N ARG A 28 14.82 5.68 -14.72
CA ARG A 28 14.62 6.85 -13.86
C ARG A 28 15.02 8.14 -14.57
N GLY A 29 14.11 9.06 -14.47
CA GLY A 29 14.03 10.42 -14.98
C GLY A 29 15.28 11.18 -15.39
N VAL A 30 14.99 12.27 -16.03
CA VAL A 30 15.96 13.33 -16.39
C VAL A 30 15.97 14.33 -15.23
N LEU A 31 17.12 14.65 -14.70
CA LEU A 31 17.32 15.80 -13.82
C LEU A 31 17.72 17.01 -14.67
N LEU A 32 16.94 18.06 -14.61
CA LEU A 32 17.30 19.35 -15.19
C LEU A 32 17.93 20.23 -14.11
N GLN A 33 19.14 20.67 -14.34
CA GLN A 33 19.83 21.60 -13.45
C GLN A 33 20.00 22.92 -14.18
N TYR A 34 19.39 23.97 -13.64
CA TYR A 34 19.47 25.32 -14.16
C TYR A 34 19.99 26.26 -13.05
N GLY A 35 21.02 27.04 -13.29
CA GLY A 35 21.52 27.96 -12.30
C GLY A 35 22.95 28.44 -12.59
N ASP A 36 23.48 29.23 -11.68
CA ASP A 36 24.83 29.81 -11.75
C ASP A 36 25.90 28.80 -11.25
N ASP A 37 25.83 27.56 -11.69
CA ASP A 37 26.92 26.61 -11.43
C ASP A 37 28.16 27.01 -12.26
N PRO A 38 29.33 27.23 -11.62
CA PRO A 38 30.57 27.60 -12.33
C PRO A 38 30.97 26.62 -13.43
N ALA A 39 30.51 25.36 -13.36
CA ALA A 39 30.80 24.35 -14.38
C ALA A 39 29.90 24.46 -15.62
N ILE A 40 28.74 25.15 -15.51
CA ILE A 40 27.74 25.22 -16.58
C ILE A 40 27.64 26.60 -17.20
N GLY A 41 27.96 27.64 -16.42
CA GLY A 41 27.87 29.08 -16.80
C GLY A 41 26.44 29.65 -16.62
N PRO A 42 26.32 30.97 -16.46
CA PRO A 42 25.05 31.61 -16.17
C PRO A 42 24.04 31.44 -17.32
N GLY A 43 22.82 31.03 -16.96
CA GLY A 43 21.72 30.86 -17.90
C GLY A 43 21.80 29.61 -18.77
N GLN A 44 22.67 28.65 -18.46
CA GLN A 44 22.76 27.37 -19.17
C GLN A 44 22.00 26.24 -18.45
N LEU A 45 21.50 25.28 -19.21
CA LEU A 45 20.78 24.11 -18.73
C LEU A 45 21.68 22.89 -18.86
N MET A 46 21.91 22.17 -17.74
CA MET A 46 22.48 20.83 -17.73
C MET A 46 21.36 19.80 -17.72
N VAL A 47 21.44 18.85 -18.63
CA VAL A 47 20.53 17.70 -18.67
C VAL A 47 21.31 16.46 -18.21
N ARG A 48 20.96 15.92 -17.03
CA ARG A 48 21.59 14.70 -16.51
C ARG A 48 20.61 13.54 -16.64
N VAL A 49 21.03 12.50 -17.33
CA VAL A 49 20.24 11.27 -17.56
C VAL A 49 20.77 10.16 -16.66
N PHE A 50 19.90 9.64 -15.80
CA PHE A 50 20.23 8.55 -14.92
C PHE A 50 19.88 7.21 -15.57
N ILE A 51 20.84 6.29 -15.61
CA ILE A 51 20.66 4.91 -16.03
C ILE A 51 20.77 3.96 -14.82
N PRO A 52 20.02 2.83 -14.80
CA PRO A 52 20.14 1.88 -13.70
C PRO A 52 21.54 1.32 -13.59
N ALA A 53 22.13 1.37 -12.40
CA ALA A 53 23.44 0.80 -12.14
C ALA A 53 23.34 -0.75 -12.18
N PRO A 54 24.05 -1.43 -13.09
CA PRO A 54 24.12 -2.87 -13.10
C PRO A 54 25.29 -3.34 -12.24
N GLY A 55 25.03 -4.12 -11.20
CA GLY A 55 26.08 -4.81 -10.47
C GLY A 55 26.75 -4.02 -9.35
N ARG A 56 28.05 -4.18 -9.17
CA ARG A 56 28.82 -3.60 -8.06
C ARG A 56 29.41 -2.23 -8.43
N PRO A 57 29.61 -1.33 -7.45
CA PRO A 57 30.15 0.02 -7.70
C PRO A 57 31.50 0.04 -8.42
N GLU A 58 32.36 -0.94 -8.19
CA GLU A 58 33.69 -1.07 -8.81
C GLU A 58 33.67 -1.27 -10.34
N ASP A 59 32.53 -1.72 -10.89
CA ASP A 59 32.36 -2.01 -12.31
C ASP A 59 31.70 -0.83 -13.07
N TYR A 60 31.29 0.22 -12.38
CA TYR A 60 30.44 1.29 -12.95
C TYR A 60 31.07 2.03 -14.12
N GLU A 61 32.35 2.37 -14.05
CA GLU A 61 33.02 3.11 -15.14
C GLU A 61 33.07 2.27 -16.43
N GLN A 62 33.43 0.99 -16.33
CA GLN A 62 33.51 0.09 -17.49
C GLN A 62 32.13 -0.17 -18.10
N VAL A 63 31.13 -0.38 -17.25
CA VAL A 63 29.75 -0.64 -17.70
C VAL A 63 29.12 0.61 -18.30
N LEU A 64 29.40 1.80 -17.74
CA LEU A 64 28.95 3.08 -18.30
C LEU A 64 29.58 3.32 -19.68
N ALA A 65 30.87 3.08 -19.82
CA ALA A 65 31.57 3.21 -21.10
C ALA A 65 31.02 2.26 -22.16
N ALA A 66 30.80 1.00 -21.81
CA ALA A 66 30.20 -0.01 -22.70
C ALA A 66 28.76 0.37 -23.09
N TRP A 67 27.95 0.87 -22.15
CA TRP A 67 26.60 1.34 -22.42
C TRP A 67 26.60 2.56 -23.36
N GLN A 68 27.50 3.51 -23.11
CA GLN A 68 27.66 4.69 -23.97
C GLN A 68 28.09 4.32 -25.39
N ASP A 69 28.96 3.32 -25.54
CA ASP A 69 29.38 2.83 -26.86
C ASP A 69 28.22 2.19 -27.63
N VAL A 70 27.42 1.38 -26.98
CA VAL A 70 26.23 0.74 -27.60
C VAL A 70 25.19 1.79 -28.03
N HIS A 71 25.00 2.83 -27.22
CA HIS A 71 23.96 3.83 -27.46
C HIS A 71 24.48 5.14 -28.06
N ARG A 72 25.74 5.20 -28.53
CA ARG A 72 26.41 6.38 -29.06
C ARG A 72 25.59 7.15 -30.09
N ALA A 73 25.05 6.44 -31.08
CA ALA A 73 24.27 7.07 -32.15
C ALA A 73 22.99 7.72 -31.64
N GLY A 74 22.26 7.07 -30.73
CA GLY A 74 21.06 7.63 -30.10
C GLY A 74 21.38 8.84 -29.21
N MET A 75 22.53 8.80 -28.52
CA MET A 75 22.99 9.94 -27.70
C MET A 75 23.37 11.16 -28.55
N GLU A 76 24.03 10.95 -29.68
CA GLU A 76 24.40 12.04 -30.60
C GLU A 76 23.15 12.65 -31.25
N GLU A 77 22.19 11.86 -31.62
CA GLU A 77 20.92 12.31 -32.16
C GLU A 77 20.13 13.10 -31.10
N LEU A 78 20.05 12.63 -29.87
CA LEU A 78 19.41 13.32 -28.76
C LEU A 78 20.08 14.70 -28.48
N ARG A 79 21.42 14.74 -28.47
CA ARG A 79 22.18 16.00 -28.33
C ARG A 79 21.84 16.99 -29.43
N ARG A 80 21.77 16.53 -30.69
CA ARG A 80 21.43 17.38 -31.82
C ARG A 80 19.99 17.93 -31.70
N GLU A 81 19.04 17.13 -31.34
CA GLU A 81 17.64 17.58 -31.17
C GLU A 81 17.47 18.52 -29.97
N LEU A 82 18.15 18.24 -28.85
CA LEU A 82 18.16 19.14 -27.71
C LEU A 82 18.76 20.50 -28.07
N SER A 83 19.84 20.52 -28.82
CA SER A 83 20.46 21.78 -29.27
C SER A 83 19.56 22.60 -30.20
N LEU A 84 18.71 21.93 -30.97
CA LEU A 84 17.74 22.59 -31.87
C LEU A 84 16.50 23.11 -31.12
N ARG A 85 15.99 22.33 -30.18
CA ARG A 85 14.77 22.66 -29.44
C ARG A 85 15.00 23.51 -28.19
N LEU A 86 16.18 23.38 -27.60
CA LEU A 86 16.59 24.03 -26.36
C LEU A 86 18.00 24.61 -26.51
N PRO A 87 18.15 25.79 -27.13
CA PRO A 87 19.47 26.41 -27.34
C PRO A 87 20.26 26.67 -26.05
N ALA A 88 19.59 26.72 -24.89
CA ALA A 88 20.22 26.91 -23.58
C ALA A 88 20.77 25.58 -22.99
N ALA A 89 20.40 24.41 -23.51
CA ALA A 89 20.88 23.12 -23.05
C ALA A 89 22.26 22.81 -23.64
N ARG A 90 23.34 23.07 -22.90
CA ARG A 90 24.70 22.90 -23.39
C ARG A 90 25.40 21.64 -22.93
N LEU A 91 24.88 20.95 -21.90
CA LEU A 91 25.50 19.74 -21.39
C LEU A 91 24.48 18.63 -21.25
N LEU A 92 24.74 17.49 -21.91
CA LEU A 92 24.00 16.25 -21.72
C LEU A 92 24.96 15.23 -21.08
N GLU A 93 24.72 14.90 -19.82
CA GLU A 93 25.52 13.96 -19.06
C GLU A 93 24.71 12.70 -18.77
N PHE A 94 25.33 11.53 -18.95
CA PHE A 94 24.76 10.24 -18.57
C PHE A 94 25.54 9.70 -17.37
N THR A 95 24.82 9.32 -16.33
CA THR A 95 25.40 8.79 -15.09
C THR A 95 24.60 7.62 -14.57
N PHE A 96 25.22 6.78 -13.73
CA PHE A 96 24.49 5.76 -13.00
C PHE A 96 23.76 6.34 -11.78
N ASP A 97 22.57 5.77 -11.49
CA ASP A 97 21.88 5.98 -10.24
C ASP A 97 22.58 5.09 -9.19
N ASP A 98 23.56 5.63 -8.49
CA ASP A 98 24.24 4.90 -7.40
C ASP A 98 23.43 5.05 -6.10
N PRO A 99 22.84 3.95 -5.60
CA PRO A 99 22.08 3.98 -4.35
C PRO A 99 22.94 4.16 -3.09
N GLY A 100 24.27 4.09 -3.22
CA GLY A 100 25.23 4.30 -2.14
C GLY A 100 25.99 5.61 -2.20
N ALA A 101 25.97 6.32 -3.32
CA ALA A 101 26.49 7.66 -3.41
C ALA A 101 25.48 8.61 -2.75
N SER A 102 25.92 9.35 -1.74
CA SER A 102 25.20 10.54 -1.31
C SER A 102 24.91 11.36 -2.57
N THR A 103 23.67 11.44 -2.99
CA THR A 103 23.22 12.33 -4.07
C THR A 103 23.92 13.66 -3.85
N PRO A 104 24.61 14.24 -4.85
CA PRO A 104 25.12 15.59 -4.71
C PRO A 104 23.92 16.43 -4.30
N ARG A 105 23.94 16.99 -3.09
CA ARG A 105 22.92 17.93 -2.67
C ARG A 105 22.91 18.99 -3.76
N LEU A 106 21.76 19.21 -4.38
CA LEU A 106 21.51 20.42 -5.15
C LEU A 106 21.90 21.59 -4.25
N SER A 107 23.08 22.15 -4.47
CA SER A 107 23.42 23.46 -3.94
C SER A 107 22.53 24.43 -4.69
N MET A 108 21.36 24.73 -4.11
CA MET A 108 20.62 25.91 -4.52
C MET A 108 21.53 27.10 -4.36
N PRO A 109 21.53 28.04 -5.31
CA PRO A 109 22.28 29.29 -5.14
C PRO A 109 21.85 29.90 -3.83
N ASP A 110 22.82 30.34 -3.06
CA ASP A 110 22.66 31.09 -1.83
C ASP A 110 22.17 32.51 -2.20
N ASP A 111 20.94 32.61 -2.71
CA ASP A 111 20.22 33.86 -2.74
C ASP A 111 19.61 34.06 -1.36
N GLY A 112 20.17 34.88 -0.52
CA GLY A 112 19.85 35.13 0.88
C GLY A 112 18.37 35.39 1.24
N SER A 113 17.44 34.69 0.58
CA SER A 113 16.01 34.69 0.87
C SER A 113 15.37 33.33 0.60
N LEU A 114 15.43 32.47 1.55
CA LEU A 114 14.77 31.18 1.78
C LEU A 114 15.77 30.02 1.94
N ALA A 115 16.71 30.14 2.87
CA ALA A 115 17.12 28.99 3.65
C ALA A 115 15.84 28.50 4.33
N ALA A 116 15.18 27.49 3.80
CA ALA A 116 14.21 26.73 4.59
C ALA A 116 15.01 26.30 5.82
N GLU A 117 14.78 26.97 6.96
CA GLU A 117 15.46 26.69 8.21
C GLU A 117 15.38 25.19 8.42
N GLN A 118 16.55 24.55 8.39
CA GLN A 118 16.62 23.11 8.62
C GLN A 118 16.23 22.91 10.07
N MET A 119 14.98 22.40 10.29
CA MET A 119 14.46 22.21 11.61
C MET A 119 15.41 21.30 12.40
N SER A 120 15.77 21.72 13.60
CA SER A 120 16.50 20.88 14.53
C SER A 120 15.69 19.63 14.91
N GLY A 121 16.35 18.56 15.34
CA GLY A 121 15.68 17.36 15.83
C GLY A 121 14.63 17.68 16.91
N ARG A 122 14.95 18.63 17.81
CA ARG A 122 14.04 19.14 18.85
C ARG A 122 12.78 19.80 18.27
N GLU A 123 12.90 20.61 17.25
CA GLU A 123 11.76 21.27 16.59
C GLU A 123 10.90 20.25 15.85
N ILE A 124 11.53 19.26 15.20
CA ILE A 124 10.83 18.14 14.52
C ILE A 124 9.98 17.38 15.53
N VAL A 125 10.56 16.97 16.67
CA VAL A 125 9.82 16.24 17.72
C VAL A 125 8.71 17.11 18.31
N THR A 126 9.00 18.35 18.67
CA THR A 126 7.99 19.27 19.25
C THR A 126 6.79 19.45 18.34
N LYS A 127 7.03 19.64 17.03
CA LYS A 127 5.96 19.77 16.04
C LYS A 127 5.18 18.47 15.86
N ALA A 128 5.86 17.32 15.88
CA ALA A 128 5.22 16.00 15.83
C ALA A 128 4.25 15.81 17.00
N LEU A 129 4.67 16.16 18.23
CA LEU A 129 3.84 16.03 19.43
C LEU A 129 2.66 17.00 19.46
N SER A 130 2.83 18.22 18.94
CA SER A 130 1.73 19.17 18.76
C SER A 130 0.68 18.62 17.77
N LEU A 131 1.12 18.05 16.65
CA LEU A 131 0.23 17.41 15.68
C LEU A 131 -0.48 16.19 16.26
N LEU A 132 0.23 15.38 17.06
CA LEU A 132 -0.34 14.22 17.76
C LEU A 132 -1.49 14.62 18.66
N ARG A 133 -1.27 15.58 19.56
CA ARG A 133 -2.32 16.08 20.49
C ARG A 133 -3.55 16.63 19.77
N ALA A 134 -3.33 17.30 18.64
CA ALA A 134 -4.41 17.92 17.87
C ALA A 134 -5.22 16.92 17.03
N ASN A 135 -4.70 15.74 16.69
CA ASN A 135 -5.28 14.91 15.65
C ASN A 135 -5.48 13.43 16.02
N TYR A 136 -4.88 12.95 17.11
CA TYR A 136 -4.99 11.53 17.45
C TYR A 136 -6.41 11.18 17.93
N VAL A 137 -6.89 10.01 17.52
CA VAL A 137 -8.26 9.53 17.78
C VAL A 137 -8.61 9.37 19.26
N PHE A 138 -7.59 9.24 20.13
CA PHE A 138 -7.74 9.16 21.59
C PHE A 138 -6.95 10.29 22.27
N PRO A 139 -7.58 11.44 22.57
CA PRO A 139 -6.90 12.63 23.10
C PRO A 139 -6.09 12.37 24.40
N GLU A 140 -6.66 11.61 25.34
CA GLU A 140 -5.99 11.30 26.60
C GLU A 140 -4.72 10.47 26.39
N LEU A 141 -4.75 9.52 25.45
CA LEU A 141 -3.59 8.70 25.11
C LEU A 141 -2.55 9.49 24.30
N ALA A 142 -3.00 10.46 23.48
CA ALA A 142 -2.12 11.42 22.82
C ALA A 142 -1.33 12.25 23.82
N ASP A 143 -1.99 12.74 24.88
CA ASP A 143 -1.33 13.50 25.94
C ASP A 143 -0.33 12.65 26.71
N GLN A 144 -0.67 11.41 27.07
CA GLN A 144 0.24 10.48 27.73
C GLN A 144 1.49 10.22 26.89
N ALA A 145 1.30 9.89 25.61
CA ALA A 145 2.40 9.61 24.69
C ALA A 145 3.28 10.85 24.45
N ALA A 146 2.65 12.01 24.26
CA ALA A 146 3.37 13.26 24.07
C ALA A 146 4.19 13.65 25.32
N ASN A 147 3.61 13.58 26.50
CA ASN A 147 4.31 13.90 27.75
C ASN A 147 5.53 12.97 28.00
N ALA A 148 5.41 11.69 27.69
CA ALA A 148 6.50 10.75 27.81
C ALA A 148 7.65 11.04 26.83
N VAL A 149 7.33 11.37 25.57
CA VAL A 149 8.34 11.74 24.57
C VAL A 149 8.95 13.12 24.90
N GLU A 150 8.18 14.08 25.42
CA GLU A 150 8.72 15.36 25.92
C GLU A 150 9.71 15.18 27.07
N ALA A 151 9.44 14.26 27.99
CA ALA A 151 10.38 13.96 29.07
C ALA A 151 11.71 13.39 28.54
N ARG A 152 11.66 12.49 27.54
CA ARG A 152 12.84 11.96 26.84
C ARG A 152 13.58 13.05 26.07
N LEU A 153 12.85 13.95 25.41
CA LEU A 153 13.41 15.12 24.73
C LEU A 153 14.15 16.05 25.70
N ALA A 154 13.57 16.27 26.88
CA ALA A 154 14.21 17.06 27.93
C ALA A 154 15.45 16.39 28.53
N ALA A 155 15.49 15.04 28.53
CA ALA A 155 16.65 14.25 28.96
C ALA A 155 17.78 14.19 27.91
N GLY A 156 17.56 14.75 26.70
CA GLY A 156 18.55 14.74 25.62
C GLY A 156 18.62 13.44 24.82
N GLU A 157 17.65 12.53 24.96
CA GLU A 157 17.68 11.22 24.26
C GLU A 157 17.62 11.34 22.74
N TYR A 158 17.21 12.49 22.19
CA TYR A 158 17.11 12.76 20.76
C TYR A 158 18.14 13.77 20.24
N ASP A 159 19.08 14.19 21.08
CA ASP A 159 20.11 15.15 20.71
C ASP A 159 21.13 14.45 19.77
N ASP A 160 21.64 15.20 18.81
CA ASP A 160 22.66 14.76 17.83
C ASP A 160 22.30 13.53 16.98
N LEU A 161 21.00 13.15 16.89
CA LEU A 161 20.54 12.08 16.01
C LEU A 161 20.33 12.60 14.59
N ASP A 162 20.68 11.76 13.60
CA ASP A 162 20.23 11.97 12.22
C ASP A 162 18.71 11.78 12.07
N GLU A 163 18.12 12.31 11.01
CA GLU A 163 16.68 12.29 10.80
C GLU A 163 16.10 10.85 10.71
N ILE A 164 16.87 9.87 10.22
CA ILE A 164 16.44 8.46 10.13
C ILE A 164 16.28 7.90 11.54
N THR A 165 17.36 7.94 12.30
CA THR A 165 17.42 7.43 13.69
C THR A 165 16.39 8.15 14.57
N LEU A 166 16.27 9.48 14.43
CA LEU A 166 15.29 10.29 15.16
C LEU A 166 13.85 9.82 14.89
N THR A 167 13.49 9.68 13.62
CA THR A 167 12.11 9.30 13.25
C THR A 167 11.76 7.87 13.66
N GLU A 168 12.72 6.94 13.59
CA GLU A 168 12.55 5.57 14.05
C GLU A 168 12.40 5.49 15.57
N LEU A 169 13.25 6.19 16.31
CA LEU A 169 13.25 6.17 17.78
C LEU A 169 11.98 6.83 18.34
N VAL A 170 11.58 8.00 17.83
CA VAL A 170 10.35 8.66 18.25
C VAL A 170 9.14 7.81 17.91
N THR A 171 9.11 7.16 16.74
CA THR A 171 8.04 6.22 16.37
C THR A 171 7.95 5.07 17.36
N SER A 172 9.07 4.45 17.72
CA SER A 172 9.10 3.36 18.69
C SER A 172 8.53 3.78 20.05
N HIS A 173 8.95 4.94 20.57
CA HIS A 173 8.46 5.46 21.86
C HIS A 173 6.96 5.81 21.83
N LEU A 174 6.46 6.36 20.73
CA LEU A 174 5.04 6.63 20.58
C LEU A 174 4.23 5.33 20.53
N GLN A 175 4.70 4.33 19.80
CA GLN A 175 4.04 3.03 19.69
C GLN A 175 4.12 2.20 20.97
N GLU A 176 5.18 2.32 21.75
CA GLU A 176 5.31 1.69 23.08
C GLU A 176 4.14 2.08 24.00
N ILE A 177 3.72 3.33 23.96
CA ILE A 177 2.66 3.87 24.84
C ILE A 177 1.28 3.63 24.23
N THR A 178 1.13 3.87 22.92
CA THR A 178 -0.18 3.83 22.26
C THR A 178 -0.59 2.44 21.79
N GLY A 179 0.35 1.52 21.63
CA GLY A 179 0.10 0.23 20.96
C GLY A 179 -0.31 0.36 19.50
N ASP A 180 -0.24 1.57 18.91
CA ASP A 180 -0.77 1.84 17.58
C ASP A 180 0.31 1.86 16.51
N LYS A 181 0.42 0.77 15.77
CA LYS A 181 1.40 0.59 14.69
C LYS A 181 1.20 1.54 13.50
N HIS A 182 0.04 2.17 13.40
CA HIS A 182 -0.21 3.20 12.40
C HIS A 182 0.41 4.56 12.75
N LEU A 183 0.57 4.86 14.04
CA LEU A 183 1.21 6.09 14.51
C LEU A 183 2.71 6.02 14.27
N ARG A 184 3.23 6.77 13.29
CA ARG A 184 4.65 6.71 12.94
C ARG A 184 5.15 7.93 12.21
N MET A 185 6.40 8.29 12.44
CA MET A 185 7.15 9.26 11.66
C MET A 185 7.84 8.58 10.47
N ARG A 186 8.03 9.32 9.38
CA ARG A 186 8.65 8.81 8.15
C ARG A 186 9.48 9.89 7.48
N LEU A 187 10.60 9.48 6.88
CA LEU A 187 11.32 10.30 5.93
C LEU A 187 10.71 10.18 4.52
N GLY A 188 10.73 11.26 3.79
CA GLY A 188 10.31 11.35 2.40
C GLY A 188 9.31 12.46 2.18
N GLY A 189 9.65 13.41 1.34
CA GLY A 189 8.77 14.46 0.86
C GLY A 189 7.74 13.89 -0.11
N GLY A 190 6.46 13.98 0.23
CA GLY A 190 5.34 13.68 -0.65
C GLY A 190 5.17 12.22 -1.09
N PRO A 191 4.07 11.88 -1.77
CA PRO A 191 3.81 10.54 -2.25
C PRO A 191 4.66 10.23 -3.49
N GLY A 192 5.95 9.99 -3.28
CA GLY A 192 6.79 9.32 -4.25
C GLY A 192 6.55 7.81 -4.22
N PRO A 193 6.83 7.05 -5.30
CA PRO A 193 6.76 5.60 -5.30
C PRO A 193 7.84 5.06 -4.37
N GLY A 194 7.50 4.95 -3.07
CA GLY A 194 8.39 4.34 -2.09
C GLY A 194 8.58 2.86 -2.40
N ARG A 195 9.82 2.41 -2.49
CA ARG A 195 10.20 1.00 -2.53
C ARG A 195 9.49 0.26 -1.41
N GLY A 196 8.80 -0.83 -1.77
CA GLY A 196 8.06 -1.66 -0.84
C GLY A 196 8.97 -2.33 0.18
N GLY A 197 8.85 -1.88 1.43
CA GLY A 197 9.04 -2.75 2.57
C GLY A 197 7.66 -3.22 3.02
N PRO A 198 7.51 -4.35 3.70
CA PRO A 198 6.22 -4.81 4.20
C PRO A 198 5.62 -3.74 5.13
N GLY A 199 4.37 -3.35 4.86
CA GLY A 199 3.61 -2.47 5.76
C GLY A 199 3.60 -0.97 5.44
N ARG A 200 3.66 -0.54 4.17
CA ARG A 200 3.45 0.89 3.84
C ARG A 200 2.00 1.18 3.49
N ASP A 201 1.28 1.54 4.52
CA ASP A 201 -0.10 2.03 4.46
C ASP A 201 -0.17 3.38 3.71
N ARG A 202 -0.99 3.45 2.66
CA ARG A 202 -1.36 4.70 2.00
C ARG A 202 -2.81 4.98 2.36
N GLY A 203 -3.02 5.59 3.52
CA GLY A 203 -4.32 6.15 3.85
C GLY A 203 -4.81 7.15 2.79
N PRO A 204 -6.12 7.42 2.70
CA PRO A 204 -6.66 8.44 1.80
C PRO A 204 -5.93 9.76 2.06
N GLY A 205 -5.46 10.40 0.99
CA GLY A 205 -4.71 11.64 1.06
C GLY A 205 -5.46 12.73 1.83
N PRO A 206 -4.76 13.73 2.37
CA PRO A 206 -5.36 14.78 3.17
C PRO A 206 -6.52 15.43 2.41
N ARG A 207 -7.65 15.63 3.11
CA ARG A 207 -8.66 16.59 2.64
C ARG A 207 -7.96 17.93 2.51
N PRO A 208 -8.27 18.76 1.49
CA PRO A 208 -7.69 20.09 1.39
C PRO A 208 -7.98 20.85 2.67
N GLY A 209 -6.92 21.30 3.34
CA GLY A 209 -7.05 22.32 4.36
C GLY A 209 -7.61 23.60 3.74
N PRO A 210 -8.10 24.56 4.54
CA PRO A 210 -8.69 25.80 4.03
C PRO A 210 -7.73 26.68 3.22
N ASP A 211 -6.46 26.35 3.12
CA ASP A 211 -5.43 27.11 2.43
C ASP A 211 -5.00 26.43 1.12
N GLY A 212 -5.69 26.79 0.08
CA GLY A 212 -5.27 27.05 -1.30
C GLY A 212 -4.19 26.20 -1.97
N ALA A 213 -4.15 24.86 -1.83
CA ALA A 213 -3.34 24.05 -2.74
C ALA A 213 -4.04 23.96 -4.11
N GLU A 214 -3.33 24.37 -5.16
CA GLU A 214 -3.85 24.47 -6.53
C GLU A 214 -4.50 23.17 -7.02
N PRO A 215 -5.67 23.22 -7.69
CA PRO A 215 -6.40 22.05 -8.21
C PRO A 215 -5.56 21.15 -9.15
N ARG A 216 -4.53 21.71 -9.79
CA ARG A 216 -3.64 21.02 -10.75
C ARG A 216 -2.75 19.97 -10.09
N ASP A 217 -2.29 20.21 -8.85
CA ASP A 217 -1.44 19.23 -8.13
C ASP A 217 -2.23 17.98 -7.71
N HIS A 218 -3.51 18.10 -7.43
CA HIS A 218 -4.37 16.97 -7.08
C HIS A 218 -4.66 16.07 -8.29
N GLU A 219 -4.82 16.63 -9.46
CA GLU A 219 -5.09 15.86 -10.68
C GLU A 219 -3.83 15.12 -11.15
N ALA A 220 -2.69 15.77 -11.15
CA ALA A 220 -1.40 15.15 -11.45
C ALA A 220 -1.08 14.00 -10.47
N ARG A 221 -1.32 14.19 -9.18
CA ARG A 221 -1.19 13.13 -8.16
C ARG A 221 -2.13 11.96 -8.42
N ARG A 222 -3.40 12.21 -8.74
CA ARG A 222 -4.38 11.16 -9.06
C ARG A 222 -3.97 10.39 -10.30
N LEU A 223 -3.46 11.07 -11.32
CA LEU A 223 -2.96 10.45 -12.54
C LEU A 223 -1.74 9.58 -12.26
N ALA A 224 -0.76 10.06 -11.51
CA ALA A 224 0.41 9.30 -11.11
C ALA A 224 0.02 8.06 -10.27
N MET A 225 -0.89 8.19 -9.32
CA MET A 225 -1.41 7.05 -8.55
C MET A 225 -2.11 6.01 -9.43
N ARG A 226 -2.88 6.45 -10.44
CA ARG A 226 -3.49 5.54 -11.42
C ARG A 226 -2.44 4.82 -12.27
N GLN A 227 -1.43 5.53 -12.73
CA GLN A 227 -0.35 4.94 -13.53
C GLN A 227 0.43 3.91 -12.72
N MET A 228 0.80 4.25 -11.49
CA MET A 228 1.48 3.30 -10.58
C MET A 228 0.60 2.10 -10.25
N GLY A 229 -0.71 2.32 -10.03
CA GLY A 229 -1.66 1.23 -9.80
C GLY A 229 -1.76 0.28 -10.99
N ARG A 230 -1.68 0.77 -12.23
CA ARG A 230 -1.69 -0.07 -13.44
C ARG A 230 -0.44 -0.96 -13.54
N LEU A 231 0.71 -0.50 -13.05
CA LEU A 231 1.96 -1.26 -13.12
C LEU A 231 1.96 -2.50 -12.21
N ASP A 232 1.23 -2.44 -11.08
CA ASP A 232 1.07 -3.54 -10.13
C ASP A 232 -0.32 -4.17 -10.17
N ASN A 233 -1.07 -3.89 -11.23
CA ASN A 233 -2.45 -4.34 -11.43
C ASN A 233 -3.34 -4.05 -10.20
N PHE A 234 -3.17 -2.84 -9.62
CA PHE A 234 -3.88 -2.37 -8.43
C PHE A 234 -3.78 -3.29 -7.20
N GLY A 235 -2.69 -4.05 -7.12
CA GLY A 235 -2.42 -4.99 -6.04
C GLY A 235 -2.95 -6.41 -6.28
N ILE A 236 -3.60 -6.68 -7.41
CA ILE A 236 -4.01 -8.03 -7.80
C ILE A 236 -2.79 -8.72 -8.44
N ARG A 237 -2.15 -9.60 -7.71
CA ARG A 237 -0.91 -10.27 -8.13
C ARG A 237 -1.16 -11.49 -9.00
N ARG A 238 -2.23 -12.27 -8.70
CA ARG A 238 -2.55 -13.53 -9.37
C ARG A 238 -4.06 -13.76 -9.34
N VAL A 239 -4.60 -14.24 -10.44
CA VAL A 239 -5.96 -14.77 -10.58
C VAL A 239 -5.81 -16.09 -11.30
N GLU A 240 -6.34 -17.16 -10.73
CA GLU A 240 -6.13 -18.51 -11.27
C GLU A 240 -7.32 -19.43 -10.97
N ARG A 241 -7.58 -20.36 -11.89
CA ARG A 241 -8.35 -21.56 -11.64
C ARG A 241 -7.38 -22.70 -11.32
N LEU A 242 -7.41 -23.19 -10.10
CA LEU A 242 -6.66 -24.36 -9.67
C LEU A 242 -7.41 -25.64 -10.03
N ASP A 243 -6.69 -26.77 -9.97
CA ASP A 243 -7.28 -28.10 -10.16
C ASP A 243 -8.43 -28.33 -9.16
N GLY A 244 -9.44 -29.11 -9.57
CA GLY A 244 -10.69 -29.23 -8.83
C GLY A 244 -11.62 -28.04 -8.99
N ASN A 245 -11.37 -27.17 -9.99
CA ASN A 245 -12.15 -25.97 -10.28
C ASN A 245 -12.27 -25.02 -9.08
N ILE A 246 -11.15 -24.71 -8.44
CA ILE A 246 -11.05 -23.80 -7.30
C ILE A 246 -10.46 -22.47 -7.78
N GLY A 247 -11.12 -21.36 -7.42
CA GLY A 247 -10.63 -20.02 -7.69
C GLY A 247 -9.54 -19.62 -6.69
N TYR A 248 -8.50 -18.92 -7.18
CA TYR A 248 -7.44 -18.36 -6.35
C TYR A 248 -7.17 -16.91 -6.73
N LEU A 249 -7.14 -16.04 -5.71
CA LEU A 249 -6.84 -14.61 -5.84
C LEU A 249 -5.73 -14.24 -4.88
N ASP A 250 -4.56 -13.79 -5.38
CA ASP A 250 -3.52 -13.16 -4.56
C ASP A 250 -3.69 -11.64 -4.63
N VAL A 251 -4.12 -11.04 -3.53
CA VAL A 251 -4.44 -9.61 -3.42
C VAL A 251 -3.50 -8.95 -2.41
N ARG A 252 -2.57 -8.14 -2.91
CA ARG A 252 -1.51 -7.48 -2.12
C ARG A 252 -1.91 -6.13 -1.55
N ARG A 253 -3.00 -5.54 -2.05
CA ARG A 253 -3.50 -4.24 -1.62
C ARG A 253 -4.99 -4.12 -1.91
N VAL A 254 -5.71 -3.49 -0.99
CA VAL A 254 -7.12 -3.14 -1.17
C VAL A 254 -7.20 -1.74 -1.81
N ALA A 255 -7.19 -1.70 -3.13
CA ALA A 255 -7.13 -0.45 -3.88
C ALA A 255 -8.50 0.26 -3.97
N VAL A 256 -8.48 1.59 -4.15
CA VAL A 256 -9.70 2.41 -4.30
C VAL A 256 -10.47 2.01 -5.57
N PRO A 257 -11.79 1.70 -5.49
CA PRO A 257 -12.58 1.21 -6.61
C PRO A 257 -12.64 2.16 -7.81
N ALA A 258 -12.58 3.47 -7.58
CA ALA A 258 -12.53 4.48 -8.64
C ALA A 258 -11.35 4.27 -9.61
N ASN A 259 -10.29 3.59 -9.17
CA ASN A 259 -9.13 3.26 -9.99
C ASN A 259 -9.07 1.77 -10.35
N ALA A 260 -9.39 0.91 -9.39
CA ALA A 260 -9.20 -0.55 -9.45
C ALA A 260 -10.48 -1.32 -9.83
N GLY A 261 -11.65 -0.68 -9.82
CA GLY A 261 -12.94 -1.35 -10.02
C GLY A 261 -12.97 -2.28 -11.24
N PRO A 262 -12.55 -1.85 -12.42
CA PRO A 262 -12.52 -2.73 -13.60
C PRO A 262 -11.61 -3.96 -13.42
N ALA A 263 -10.45 -3.82 -12.76
CA ALA A 263 -9.54 -4.94 -12.52
C ALA A 263 -10.11 -5.92 -11.49
N ILE A 264 -10.75 -5.41 -10.43
CA ILE A 264 -11.44 -6.24 -9.42
C ILE A 264 -12.59 -7.00 -10.05
N SER A 265 -13.43 -6.32 -10.86
CA SER A 265 -14.55 -6.98 -11.56
C SER A 265 -14.08 -8.08 -12.50
N ALA A 266 -13.01 -7.84 -13.26
CA ALA A 266 -12.43 -8.85 -14.14
C ALA A 266 -11.87 -10.05 -13.36
N ALA A 267 -11.22 -9.82 -12.22
CA ALA A 267 -10.71 -10.88 -11.35
C ALA A 267 -11.86 -11.74 -10.80
N MET A 268 -12.92 -11.12 -10.33
CA MET A 268 -14.11 -11.82 -9.83
C MET A 268 -14.85 -12.59 -10.93
N GLU A 269 -14.93 -12.04 -12.15
CA GLU A 269 -15.53 -12.71 -13.30
C GLU A 269 -14.76 -13.98 -13.68
N LEU A 270 -13.42 -13.95 -13.63
CA LEU A 270 -12.57 -15.12 -13.93
C LEU A 270 -12.76 -16.27 -12.95
N VAL A 271 -13.10 -15.98 -11.69
CA VAL A 271 -13.34 -17.02 -10.66
C VAL A 271 -14.81 -17.29 -10.43
N ALA A 272 -15.72 -16.58 -11.09
CA ALA A 272 -17.16 -16.68 -10.87
C ALA A 272 -17.74 -18.08 -11.08
N GLY A 273 -17.12 -18.91 -11.91
CA GLY A 273 -17.55 -20.28 -12.21
C GLY A 273 -16.92 -21.37 -11.32
N THR A 274 -16.09 -21.02 -10.35
CA THR A 274 -15.39 -22.00 -9.49
C THR A 274 -16.25 -22.50 -8.34
N TYR A 275 -15.98 -23.69 -7.80
CA TYR A 275 -16.76 -24.30 -6.71
C TYR A 275 -16.36 -23.80 -5.33
N ALA A 276 -15.14 -23.35 -5.15
CA ALA A 276 -14.65 -22.71 -3.94
C ALA A 276 -13.66 -21.57 -4.32
N LEU A 277 -13.47 -20.60 -3.42
CA LEU A 277 -12.58 -19.47 -3.64
C LEU A 277 -11.57 -19.34 -2.50
N ILE A 278 -10.28 -19.22 -2.85
CA ILE A 278 -9.20 -18.88 -1.94
C ILE A 278 -8.76 -17.46 -2.23
N ILE A 279 -8.81 -16.60 -1.21
CA ILE A 279 -8.32 -15.21 -1.29
C ILE A 279 -7.07 -15.10 -0.42
N ASP A 280 -5.92 -14.91 -1.04
CA ASP A 280 -4.64 -14.83 -0.36
C ASP A 280 -4.32 -13.38 0.02
N LEU A 281 -4.40 -13.08 1.30
CA LEU A 281 -4.07 -11.79 1.91
C LEU A 281 -2.80 -11.84 2.77
N ARG A 282 -2.03 -12.93 2.74
CA ARG A 282 -0.82 -13.09 3.56
C ARG A 282 0.18 -11.95 3.40
N HIS A 283 0.22 -11.32 2.24
CA HIS A 283 1.09 -10.18 1.97
C HIS A 283 0.30 -8.88 1.67
N ASN A 284 -0.91 -8.75 2.20
CA ASN A 284 -1.75 -7.59 2.00
C ASN A 284 -1.49 -6.54 3.09
N GLY A 285 -0.90 -5.41 2.70
CA GLY A 285 -0.61 -4.29 3.61
C GLY A 285 -1.79 -3.34 3.84
N GLY A 286 -2.99 -3.68 3.38
CA GLY A 286 -4.18 -2.85 3.57
C GLY A 286 -4.58 -2.02 2.36
N GLY A 287 -5.28 -0.93 2.64
CA GLY A 287 -5.75 0.00 1.62
C GLY A 287 -7.02 0.75 2.00
N SER A 288 -7.88 1.00 1.01
CA SER A 288 -9.06 1.87 1.15
C SER A 288 -10.26 1.12 1.75
N PRO A 289 -10.99 1.72 2.71
CA PRO A 289 -12.26 1.18 3.18
C PRO A 289 -13.30 0.99 2.06
N GLU A 290 -13.34 1.89 1.08
CA GLU A 290 -14.19 1.73 -0.10
C GLU A 290 -13.78 0.53 -0.96
N GLY A 291 -12.49 0.18 -0.96
CA GLY A 291 -11.98 -1.03 -1.59
C GLY A 291 -12.45 -2.29 -0.87
N VAL A 292 -12.42 -2.29 0.47
CA VAL A 292 -12.99 -3.38 1.29
C VAL A 292 -14.46 -3.57 0.96
N VAL A 293 -15.25 -2.49 0.96
CA VAL A 293 -16.67 -2.54 0.56
C VAL A 293 -16.85 -3.17 -0.81
N PHE A 294 -16.05 -2.74 -1.80
CA PHE A 294 -16.21 -3.22 -3.17
C PHE A 294 -15.89 -4.71 -3.31
N TRP A 295 -14.80 -5.19 -2.70
CA TRP A 295 -14.46 -6.61 -2.66
C TRP A 295 -15.51 -7.45 -1.92
N CYS A 296 -15.92 -7.02 -0.71
CA CYS A 296 -16.95 -7.71 0.08
C CYS A 296 -18.28 -7.79 -0.68
N SER A 297 -18.64 -6.75 -1.45
CA SER A 297 -19.89 -6.72 -2.20
C SER A 297 -20.03 -7.84 -3.22
N TYR A 298 -18.94 -8.43 -3.70
CA TYR A 298 -18.99 -9.63 -4.53
C TYR A 298 -19.34 -10.91 -3.76
N LEU A 299 -19.14 -10.90 -2.45
CA LEU A 299 -19.27 -12.07 -1.60
C LEU A 299 -20.65 -12.17 -0.89
N PHE A 300 -21.47 -11.13 -1.00
CA PHE A 300 -22.82 -11.07 -0.43
C PHE A 300 -23.86 -10.88 -1.54
N THR A 301 -25.12 -11.16 -1.21
CA THR A 301 -26.26 -10.91 -2.11
C THR A 301 -26.50 -9.41 -2.31
N GLU A 302 -27.56 -9.06 -3.03
CA GLU A 302 -27.97 -7.66 -3.23
C GLU A 302 -28.62 -7.04 -1.98
N GLN A 303 -28.90 -7.86 -0.97
CA GLN A 303 -29.47 -7.38 0.28
C GLN A 303 -28.47 -6.51 1.03
N PRO A 304 -28.93 -5.46 1.72
CA PRO A 304 -28.05 -4.60 2.52
C PRO A 304 -27.32 -5.40 3.61
N VAL A 305 -25.99 -5.38 3.59
CA VAL A 305 -25.14 -5.98 4.62
C VAL A 305 -24.28 -4.86 5.21
N HIS A 306 -24.38 -4.62 6.51
CA HIS A 306 -23.56 -3.65 7.22
C HIS A 306 -22.20 -4.26 7.50
N LEU A 307 -21.16 -3.69 6.89
CA LEU A 307 -19.82 -4.25 6.90
C LEU A 307 -18.96 -3.70 8.03
N ASN A 308 -18.90 -2.36 8.15
CA ASN A 308 -18.04 -1.68 9.12
C ASN A 308 -18.54 -0.26 9.39
N ASP A 309 -18.20 0.29 10.54
CA ASP A 309 -18.33 1.70 10.89
C ASP A 309 -16.96 2.32 11.10
N ILE A 310 -16.81 3.57 10.71
CA ILE A 310 -15.60 4.35 11.01
C ILE A 310 -16.03 5.62 11.77
N PHE A 311 -15.66 5.68 13.05
CA PHE A 311 -15.84 6.85 13.89
C PHE A 311 -14.70 7.85 13.65
N HIS A 312 -15.05 9.10 13.33
CA HIS A 312 -14.13 10.20 13.10
C HIS A 312 -14.06 11.08 14.34
N ALA A 313 -12.92 11.12 15.02
CA ALA A 313 -12.77 11.87 16.26
C ALA A 313 -12.80 13.40 16.05
N ASP A 314 -12.37 13.89 14.89
CA ASP A 314 -12.33 15.30 14.53
C ASP A 314 -13.73 15.92 14.31
N THR A 315 -14.71 15.11 13.88
CA THR A 315 -16.09 15.56 13.64
C THR A 315 -17.11 14.99 14.64
N GLY A 316 -16.74 13.94 15.38
CA GLY A 316 -17.66 13.18 16.23
C GLY A 316 -18.66 12.31 15.44
N GLU A 317 -18.49 12.20 14.12
CA GLU A 317 -19.41 11.49 13.24
C GLU A 317 -18.97 10.04 13.02
N THR A 318 -19.95 9.16 12.82
CA THR A 318 -19.72 7.77 12.39
C THR A 318 -20.18 7.59 10.97
N ARG A 319 -19.25 7.17 10.09
CA ARG A 319 -19.56 6.80 8.70
C ARG A 319 -19.79 5.30 8.63
N GLN A 320 -20.94 4.91 8.12
CA GLN A 320 -21.30 3.50 7.91
C GLN A 320 -20.85 3.01 6.53
N PHE A 321 -20.37 1.77 6.47
CA PHE A 321 -19.98 1.09 5.25
C PHE A 321 -20.86 -0.14 5.04
N TRP A 322 -21.56 -0.15 3.90
CA TRP A 322 -22.51 -1.18 3.53
C TRP A 322 -22.10 -1.85 2.23
N ALA A 323 -22.40 -3.14 2.08
CA ALA A 323 -22.24 -3.82 0.79
C ALA A 323 -23.07 -3.09 -0.28
N LEU A 324 -22.49 -2.97 -1.47
CA LEU A 324 -23.13 -2.28 -2.58
C LEU A 324 -24.29 -3.12 -3.12
N PRO A 325 -25.44 -2.53 -3.42
CA PRO A 325 -26.58 -3.24 -4.00
C PRO A 325 -26.29 -3.72 -5.44
N TYR A 326 -25.33 -3.12 -6.10
CA TYR A 326 -24.89 -3.48 -7.45
C TYR A 326 -23.36 -3.51 -7.54
N VAL A 327 -22.83 -4.55 -8.19
CA VAL A 327 -21.44 -4.66 -8.65
C VAL A 327 -21.44 -5.17 -10.10
N PRO A 328 -20.48 -4.77 -10.95
CA PRO A 328 -20.37 -5.31 -12.31
C PRO A 328 -20.04 -6.81 -12.29
N GLY A 329 -20.65 -7.59 -13.16
CA GLY A 329 -20.39 -9.03 -13.29
C GLY A 329 -21.15 -9.90 -12.27
N ILE A 330 -20.61 -11.08 -11.98
CA ILE A 330 -21.28 -12.13 -11.19
C ILE A 330 -20.77 -12.08 -9.74
N ARG A 331 -21.72 -12.17 -8.78
CA ARG A 331 -21.42 -12.32 -7.36
C ARG A 331 -21.04 -13.75 -7.01
N TYR A 332 -20.22 -13.90 -5.98
CA TYR A 332 -19.77 -15.18 -5.45
C TYR A 332 -20.43 -15.45 -4.08
N VAL A 333 -21.69 -15.85 -4.07
CA VAL A 333 -22.52 -15.86 -2.83
C VAL A 333 -22.62 -17.22 -2.15
N ASP A 334 -23.03 -18.28 -2.83
CA ASP A 334 -23.46 -19.56 -2.21
C ASP A 334 -22.35 -20.63 -2.14
N ARG A 335 -21.12 -20.23 -2.21
CA ARG A 335 -19.95 -21.12 -2.24
C ARG A 335 -18.94 -20.73 -1.18
N PRO A 336 -18.13 -21.67 -0.66
CA PRO A 336 -17.17 -21.40 0.39
C PRO A 336 -16.09 -20.44 -0.07
N VAL A 337 -15.67 -19.57 0.85
CA VAL A 337 -14.54 -18.65 0.70
C VAL A 337 -13.57 -18.90 1.83
N TYR A 338 -12.31 -19.12 1.48
CA TYR A 338 -11.20 -19.26 2.39
C TYR A 338 -10.27 -18.06 2.24
N VAL A 339 -9.89 -17.43 3.35
CA VAL A 339 -8.99 -16.26 3.33
C VAL A 339 -7.70 -16.63 4.03
N LEU A 340 -6.58 -16.47 3.32
CA LEU A 340 -5.25 -16.72 3.89
C LEU A 340 -4.72 -15.47 4.57
N THR A 341 -4.27 -15.62 5.82
CA THR A 341 -3.74 -14.54 6.65
C THR A 341 -2.30 -14.79 7.10
N SER A 342 -1.57 -13.73 7.39
CA SER A 342 -0.27 -13.77 8.06
C SER A 342 -0.09 -12.56 8.96
N SER A 343 1.01 -12.50 9.71
CA SER A 343 1.40 -11.34 10.51
C SER A 343 1.66 -10.07 9.67
N HIS A 344 1.79 -10.20 8.33
CA HIS A 344 1.92 -9.09 7.38
C HIS A 344 0.57 -8.57 6.87
N THR A 345 -0.52 -9.32 7.04
CA THR A 345 -1.87 -8.85 6.74
C THR A 345 -2.20 -7.69 7.66
N PHE A 346 -2.53 -6.49 7.09
CA PHE A 346 -2.62 -5.27 7.89
C PHE A 346 -3.73 -4.33 7.42
N SER A 347 -4.25 -3.49 8.36
CA SER A 347 -5.15 -2.36 8.05
C SER A 347 -6.40 -2.78 7.23
N GLY A 348 -6.63 -2.23 6.04
CA GLY A 348 -7.75 -2.61 5.17
C GLY A 348 -7.79 -4.09 4.77
N GLY A 349 -6.64 -4.80 4.80
CA GLY A 349 -6.59 -6.26 4.66
C GLY A 349 -7.19 -6.97 5.86
N GLU A 350 -6.95 -6.44 7.06
CA GLU A 350 -7.54 -6.94 8.30
C GLU A 350 -9.03 -6.60 8.40
N ASP A 351 -9.44 -5.40 7.95
CA ASP A 351 -10.86 -5.03 7.86
C ASP A 351 -11.64 -6.02 7.00
N PHE A 352 -11.08 -6.41 5.85
CA PHE A 352 -11.65 -7.44 5.00
C PHE A 352 -11.78 -8.79 5.72
N CYS A 353 -10.71 -9.25 6.39
CA CYS A 353 -10.71 -10.49 7.17
C CYS A 353 -11.74 -10.45 8.30
N TYR A 354 -11.68 -9.42 9.14
CA TYR A 354 -12.53 -9.28 10.33
C TYR A 354 -14.00 -9.20 9.97
N THR A 355 -14.33 -8.43 8.94
CA THR A 355 -15.70 -8.28 8.44
C THR A 355 -16.25 -9.60 7.93
N LEU A 356 -15.51 -10.35 7.11
CA LEU A 356 -15.99 -11.64 6.59
C LEU A 356 -16.11 -12.69 7.67
N GLN A 357 -15.18 -12.74 8.63
CA GLN A 357 -15.24 -13.65 9.78
C GLN A 357 -16.43 -13.34 10.68
N ALA A 358 -16.61 -12.07 11.08
CA ALA A 358 -17.71 -11.66 11.93
C ALA A 358 -19.09 -11.93 11.32
N LEU A 359 -19.19 -11.86 10.00
CA LEU A 359 -20.42 -12.16 9.24
C LEU A 359 -20.55 -13.66 8.86
N GLY A 360 -19.59 -14.51 9.25
CA GLY A 360 -19.60 -15.94 8.92
C GLY A 360 -19.51 -16.23 7.42
N ARG A 361 -18.95 -15.30 6.63
CA ARG A 361 -18.90 -15.39 5.16
C ARG A 361 -17.66 -16.10 4.63
N ALA A 362 -16.58 -16.07 5.36
CA ALA A 362 -15.33 -16.74 5.00
C ALA A 362 -14.71 -17.41 6.23
N GLU A 363 -13.93 -18.46 5.98
CA GLU A 363 -13.07 -19.10 6.96
C GLU A 363 -11.64 -18.59 6.79
N LEU A 364 -11.05 -18.11 7.87
CA LEU A 364 -9.69 -17.55 7.89
C LEU A 364 -8.68 -18.63 8.26
N ILE A 365 -7.59 -18.74 7.49
CA ILE A 365 -6.56 -19.77 7.66
C ILE A 365 -5.18 -19.11 7.62
N GLY A 366 -4.35 -19.36 8.64
CA GLY A 366 -2.99 -18.82 8.68
C GLY A 366 -2.57 -18.31 10.06
N GLU A 367 -1.89 -17.18 10.10
CA GLU A 367 -1.43 -16.53 11.33
C GLU A 367 -2.35 -15.38 11.72
N THR A 368 -2.28 -15.01 13.00
CA THR A 368 -2.88 -13.76 13.50
C THR A 368 -2.29 -12.57 12.76
N THR A 369 -3.13 -11.63 12.36
CA THR A 369 -2.74 -10.47 11.56
C THR A 369 -2.03 -9.37 12.36
N GLY A 370 -1.61 -8.29 11.70
CA GLY A 370 -0.72 -7.27 12.27
C GLY A 370 -1.29 -6.38 13.37
N GLY A 371 -2.63 -6.22 13.47
CA GLY A 371 -3.29 -5.47 14.54
C GLY A 371 -3.35 -3.95 14.32
N GLY A 372 -3.78 -3.48 13.15
CA GLY A 372 -3.97 -2.07 12.85
C GLY A 372 -5.38 -1.74 12.37
N ALA A 373 -6.21 -1.11 13.22
CA ALA A 373 -7.62 -0.83 12.94
C ALA A 373 -7.95 0.67 12.81
N HIS A 374 -6.96 1.54 12.89
CA HIS A 374 -7.19 2.97 12.94
C HIS A 374 -6.80 3.66 11.62
N PRO A 375 -7.75 4.24 10.86
CA PRO A 375 -7.44 5.06 9.70
C PRO A 375 -6.53 6.24 10.04
N THR A 376 -5.53 6.50 9.18
CA THR A 376 -4.50 7.51 9.42
C THR A 376 -4.56 8.68 8.44
N ARG A 377 -4.06 9.83 8.89
CA ARG A 377 -3.76 11.00 8.06
C ARG A 377 -2.29 11.36 8.19
N GLY A 378 -1.63 11.68 7.07
CA GLY A 378 -0.26 12.13 7.05
C GLY A 378 -0.18 13.65 7.24
N PHE A 379 0.69 14.12 8.12
CA PHE A 379 0.96 15.53 8.38
C PHE A 379 2.43 15.84 8.08
N PRO A 380 2.73 16.90 7.31
CA PRO A 380 4.10 17.34 7.08
C PRO A 380 4.65 18.01 8.35
N ILE A 381 5.85 17.63 8.73
CA ILE A 381 6.61 18.27 9.82
C ILE A 381 7.66 19.19 9.22
N SER A 382 8.46 18.67 8.30
CA SER A 382 9.44 19.40 7.48
C SER A 382 9.33 18.93 6.03
N PRO A 383 10.06 19.49 5.08
CA PRO A 383 10.11 18.98 3.70
C PRO A 383 10.50 17.50 3.62
N ALA A 384 11.30 17.02 4.56
CA ALA A 384 11.80 15.65 4.59
C ALA A 384 11.03 14.71 5.55
N VAL A 385 10.35 15.24 6.57
CA VAL A 385 9.75 14.44 7.65
C VAL A 385 8.23 14.61 7.68
N HIS A 386 7.53 13.49 7.80
CA HIS A 386 6.07 13.42 7.96
C HIS A 386 5.72 12.53 9.15
N ILE A 387 4.57 12.80 9.77
CA ILE A 387 3.97 11.90 10.77
C ILE A 387 2.61 11.40 10.28
N ALA A 388 2.38 10.09 10.36
CA ALA A 388 1.07 9.48 10.16
C ALA A 388 0.38 9.35 11.51
N ILE A 389 -0.80 9.97 11.64
CA ILE A 389 -1.56 10.01 12.89
C ILE A 389 -2.91 9.38 12.66
N PRO A 390 -3.30 8.35 13.44
CA PRO A 390 -4.64 7.81 13.50
C PRO A 390 -5.65 8.89 13.95
N PHE A 391 -6.62 9.20 13.10
CA PHE A 391 -7.63 10.22 13.37
C PHE A 391 -9.04 9.65 13.51
N ALA A 392 -9.20 8.36 13.22
CA ALA A 392 -10.45 7.64 13.22
C ALA A 392 -10.25 6.21 13.71
N ARG A 393 -11.32 5.50 14.04
CA ARG A 393 -11.29 4.09 14.45
C ARG A 393 -12.39 3.29 13.79
N SER A 394 -12.07 2.06 13.38
CA SER A 394 -13.07 1.09 12.94
C SER A 394 -13.88 0.56 14.11
N ILE A 395 -15.17 0.27 13.86
CA ILE A 395 -16.09 -0.38 14.80
C ILE A 395 -16.92 -1.38 14.00
N ASN A 396 -16.67 -2.66 14.21
CA ASN A 396 -17.44 -3.67 13.50
C ASN A 396 -18.88 -3.74 14.08
N PRO A 397 -19.94 -3.68 13.24
CA PRO A 397 -21.32 -3.59 13.73
C PRO A 397 -21.81 -4.89 14.40
N VAL A 398 -21.19 -6.03 14.13
CA VAL A 398 -21.56 -7.32 14.73
C VAL A 398 -20.94 -7.46 16.12
N THR A 399 -19.64 -7.13 16.26
CA THR A 399 -18.90 -7.36 17.50
C THR A 399 -18.85 -6.14 18.41
N GLY A 400 -19.12 -4.93 17.89
CA GLY A 400 -18.92 -3.65 18.59
C GLY A 400 -17.44 -3.32 18.85
N ALA A 401 -16.50 -4.11 18.32
CA ALA A 401 -15.07 -4.05 18.56
C ALA A 401 -14.29 -3.88 17.24
N ASN A 402 -12.97 -3.96 17.32
CA ASN A 402 -12.06 -4.02 16.18
C ASN A 402 -10.81 -4.86 16.53
N TRP A 403 -9.88 -4.93 15.60
CA TRP A 403 -8.65 -5.75 15.69
C TRP A 403 -7.41 -4.96 16.14
N GLN A 404 -7.56 -3.73 16.65
CA GLN A 404 -6.44 -2.90 17.06
C GLN A 404 -5.58 -3.58 18.13
N GLY A 405 -4.28 -3.69 17.88
CA GLY A 405 -3.29 -4.27 18.79
C GLY A 405 -3.31 -5.79 18.88
N THR A 406 -4.46 -6.43 18.69
CA THR A 406 -4.63 -7.90 18.80
C THR A 406 -4.47 -8.63 17.47
N GLY A 407 -4.75 -7.96 16.35
CA GLY A 407 -4.90 -8.60 15.06
C GLY A 407 -6.22 -9.40 14.94
N VAL A 408 -6.45 -9.93 13.76
CA VAL A 408 -7.53 -10.87 13.48
C VAL A 408 -7.00 -12.28 13.68
N VAL A 409 -7.58 -13.03 14.62
CA VAL A 409 -7.20 -14.40 14.88
C VAL A 409 -7.88 -15.29 13.84
N PRO A 410 -7.14 -16.14 13.09
CA PRO A 410 -7.73 -17.02 12.10
C PRO A 410 -8.55 -18.13 12.75
N ASP A 411 -9.52 -18.67 12.01
CA ASP A 411 -10.34 -19.82 12.44
C ASP A 411 -9.48 -21.09 12.50
N ILE A 412 -8.49 -21.20 11.58
CA ILE A 412 -7.50 -22.28 11.56
C ILE A 412 -6.12 -21.66 11.66
N ALA A 413 -5.52 -21.78 12.85
CA ALA A 413 -4.18 -21.25 13.12
C ALA A 413 -3.10 -22.22 12.61
N VAL A 414 -2.35 -21.79 11.60
CA VAL A 414 -1.20 -22.49 11.02
C VAL A 414 -0.14 -21.49 10.60
N PRO A 415 1.13 -21.90 10.46
CA PRO A 415 2.17 -21.04 9.89
C PRO A 415 1.79 -20.53 8.49
N GLU A 416 2.22 -19.30 8.16
CA GLU A 416 1.98 -18.67 6.86
C GLU A 416 2.28 -19.61 5.68
N ALA A 417 3.39 -20.35 5.77
CA ALA A 417 3.84 -21.25 4.72
C ALA A 417 2.89 -22.44 4.46
N GLU A 418 2.11 -22.85 5.47
CA GLU A 418 1.20 -23.99 5.39
C GLU A 418 -0.26 -23.57 5.04
N ALA A 419 -0.58 -22.29 5.20
CA ALA A 419 -1.94 -21.78 5.06
C ALA A 419 -2.58 -22.10 3.69
N TYR A 420 -1.80 -21.99 2.62
CA TYR A 420 -2.27 -22.29 1.26
C TYR A 420 -2.68 -23.78 1.13
N ASP A 421 -1.81 -24.71 1.54
CA ASP A 421 -2.07 -26.13 1.38
C ASP A 421 -3.27 -26.59 2.21
N VAL A 422 -3.44 -26.02 3.42
CA VAL A 422 -4.61 -26.30 4.29
C VAL A 422 -5.89 -25.79 3.66
N ALA A 423 -5.91 -24.54 3.16
CA ALA A 423 -7.08 -23.97 2.48
C ALA A 423 -7.41 -24.74 1.20
N TYR A 424 -6.40 -25.10 0.44
CA TYR A 424 -6.61 -25.87 -0.80
C TYR A 424 -7.15 -27.27 -0.50
N ALA A 425 -6.62 -27.98 0.50
CA ALA A 425 -7.15 -29.26 0.93
C ALA A 425 -8.64 -29.17 1.38
N ARG A 426 -9.01 -28.09 2.09
CA ARG A 426 -10.42 -27.84 2.48
C ARG A 426 -11.31 -27.58 1.28
N ALA A 427 -10.86 -26.77 0.34
CA ALA A 427 -11.58 -26.47 -0.88
C ALA A 427 -11.79 -27.73 -1.74
N LEU A 428 -10.75 -28.55 -1.91
CA LEU A 428 -10.82 -29.83 -2.65
C LEU A 428 -11.79 -30.81 -2.01
N ARG A 429 -11.80 -30.94 -0.68
CA ARG A 429 -12.77 -31.80 0.03
C ARG A 429 -14.21 -31.29 -0.13
N HIS A 430 -14.41 -29.96 -0.07
CA HIS A 430 -15.72 -29.40 -0.37
C HIS A 430 -16.18 -29.81 -1.76
N VAL A 431 -15.31 -29.68 -2.77
CA VAL A 431 -15.62 -30.06 -4.15
C VAL A 431 -15.97 -31.54 -4.25
N LEU A 432 -15.15 -32.42 -3.64
CA LEU A 432 -15.40 -33.88 -3.65
C LEU A 432 -16.66 -34.33 -2.89
N ALA A 433 -17.24 -33.46 -2.08
CA ALA A 433 -18.48 -33.69 -1.38
C ALA A 433 -19.74 -33.23 -2.15
N LEU A 434 -19.60 -32.66 -3.34
CA LEU A 434 -20.73 -32.25 -4.18
C LEU A 434 -21.35 -33.45 -4.90
N ASP A 435 -22.69 -33.52 -4.93
CA ASP A 435 -23.43 -34.67 -5.47
C ASP A 435 -23.31 -34.81 -7.00
N ASP A 436 -23.29 -33.72 -7.75
CA ASP A 436 -23.32 -33.70 -9.23
C ASP A 436 -22.00 -33.23 -9.83
N LEU A 437 -20.87 -33.74 -9.35
CA LEU A 437 -19.57 -33.36 -9.81
C LEU A 437 -19.21 -33.97 -11.19
N LEU A 438 -18.73 -33.19 -12.11
CA LEU A 438 -18.24 -33.66 -13.41
C LEU A 438 -17.00 -34.54 -13.22
N PRO A 439 -16.95 -35.77 -13.83
CA PRO A 439 -15.83 -36.70 -13.65
C PRO A 439 -14.43 -36.07 -13.86
N PRO A 440 -14.14 -35.22 -14.87
CA PRO A 440 -12.85 -34.60 -15.02
C PRO A 440 -12.45 -33.70 -13.82
N ILE A 441 -13.42 -33.01 -13.22
CA ILE A 441 -13.17 -32.15 -12.05
C ILE A 441 -12.95 -32.99 -10.79
N GLU A 442 -13.68 -34.10 -10.69
CA GLU A 442 -13.51 -35.07 -9.60
C GLU A 442 -12.11 -35.69 -9.62
N ASP A 443 -11.61 -36.07 -10.82
CA ASP A 443 -10.27 -36.61 -10.99
C ASP A 443 -9.21 -35.55 -10.67
N GLU A 444 -9.33 -34.31 -11.21
CA GLU A 444 -8.46 -33.17 -10.84
C GLU A 444 -8.42 -32.98 -9.31
N ALA A 445 -9.57 -32.99 -8.65
CA ALA A 445 -9.66 -32.73 -7.20
C ALA A 445 -9.02 -33.85 -6.37
N ARG A 446 -9.19 -35.13 -6.78
CA ARG A 446 -8.53 -36.27 -6.12
C ARG A 446 -7.02 -36.25 -6.28
N ASP A 447 -6.54 -36.02 -7.50
CA ASP A 447 -5.12 -36.00 -7.81
C ASP A 447 -4.44 -34.83 -7.07
N ALA A 448 -5.04 -33.64 -7.11
CA ALA A 448 -4.54 -32.48 -6.38
C ALA A 448 -4.48 -32.73 -4.86
N LEU A 449 -5.54 -33.31 -4.28
CA LEU A 449 -5.59 -33.62 -2.85
C LEU A 449 -4.54 -34.66 -2.45
N ALA A 450 -4.32 -35.66 -3.28
CA ALA A 450 -3.29 -36.70 -3.06
C ALA A 450 -1.87 -36.14 -3.15
N GLY A 451 -1.66 -35.06 -3.92
CA GLY A 451 -0.39 -34.37 -4.06
C GLY A 451 -0.04 -33.44 -2.89
N LEU A 452 -0.99 -33.10 -2.02
CA LEU A 452 -0.74 -32.20 -0.90
C LEU A 452 -0.03 -32.89 0.27
N PRO A 453 0.73 -32.14 1.10
CA PRO A 453 1.33 -32.66 2.32
C PRO A 453 0.29 -33.30 3.25
N ALA A 454 0.61 -34.45 3.84
CA ALA A 454 -0.30 -35.15 4.75
C ALA A 454 -0.72 -34.31 5.95
N THR A 455 0.16 -33.43 6.44
CA THR A 455 -0.13 -32.46 7.51
C THR A 455 -1.27 -31.50 7.15
N ALA A 456 -1.27 -30.97 5.92
CA ALA A 456 -2.34 -30.11 5.42
C ALA A 456 -3.70 -30.83 5.41
N SER A 457 -3.70 -32.10 5.02
CA SER A 457 -4.87 -32.95 5.02
C SER A 457 -5.45 -33.17 6.43
N VAL A 458 -4.61 -33.47 7.42
CA VAL A 458 -5.05 -33.68 8.82
C VAL A 458 -5.60 -32.39 9.45
N LEU A 459 -4.92 -31.25 9.26
CA LEU A 459 -5.36 -29.97 9.78
C LEU A 459 -6.69 -29.52 9.16
N ALA A 460 -6.86 -29.77 7.86
CA ALA A 460 -8.13 -29.51 7.18
C ALA A 460 -9.31 -30.35 7.71
N GLU A 461 -9.08 -31.56 8.23
CA GLU A 461 -10.10 -32.40 8.84
C GLU A 461 -10.48 -31.97 10.26
N SER A 462 -9.49 -31.65 11.08
CA SER A 462 -9.70 -31.31 12.49
C SER A 462 -10.60 -30.09 12.67
N ALA A 463 -10.53 -29.12 11.75
CA ALA A 463 -11.35 -27.91 11.77
C ALA A 463 -12.83 -28.17 11.36
N VAL A 464 -13.11 -29.17 10.51
CA VAL A 464 -14.49 -29.56 10.18
C VAL A 464 -15.23 -30.10 11.42
N ALA A 465 -14.55 -30.88 12.26
CA ALA A 465 -15.11 -31.40 13.50
C ALA A 465 -15.43 -30.30 14.52
N ALA A 466 -14.60 -29.25 14.60
CA ALA A 466 -14.83 -28.12 15.51
C ALA A 466 -15.97 -27.20 15.03
N SER A 467 -16.11 -26.94 13.73
CA SER A 467 -17.17 -26.12 13.14
C SER A 467 -18.56 -26.83 13.21
N ALA A 468 -18.60 -28.15 13.08
CA ALA A 468 -19.81 -28.92 13.22
C ALA A 468 -20.31 -29.00 14.69
N ALA A 469 -19.42 -28.82 15.67
CA ALA A 469 -19.75 -28.78 17.09
C ALA A 469 -20.29 -27.42 17.56
N ALA A 470 -19.94 -26.33 16.86
CA ALA A 470 -20.47 -24.98 17.03
C ALA A 470 -21.67 -24.79 16.10
N GLY A 471 -22.83 -25.23 16.46
CA GLY A 471 -24.06 -25.07 15.68
C GLY A 471 -24.34 -23.61 15.30
N PRO A 472 -25.22 -23.36 14.28
CA PRO A 472 -25.44 -22.01 13.76
C PRO A 472 -25.94 -21.08 14.87
N ALA A 473 -25.19 -20.05 15.17
CA ALA A 473 -25.65 -18.95 16.01
C ALA A 473 -26.78 -18.20 15.28
N VAL A 474 -28.03 -18.56 15.60
CA VAL A 474 -29.19 -17.78 15.16
C VAL A 474 -29.18 -16.45 15.90
N THR A 475 -28.68 -15.42 15.28
CA THR A 475 -28.91 -14.06 15.75
C THR A 475 -30.20 -13.53 15.12
N GLU A 476 -31.30 -13.60 15.90
CA GLU A 476 -32.46 -12.76 15.64
C GLU A 476 -32.02 -11.28 15.67
N SER A 477 -32.23 -10.60 14.56
CA SER A 477 -32.00 -9.16 14.45
C SER A 477 -32.95 -8.43 15.41
N PRO A 478 -32.48 -7.54 16.31
CA PRO A 478 -33.39 -6.73 17.11
C PRO A 478 -34.13 -5.75 16.19
N ALA A 479 -35.46 -5.71 16.34
CA ALA A 479 -36.32 -4.77 15.65
C ALA A 479 -35.91 -3.32 16.00
N PRO A 480 -36.02 -2.36 15.06
CA PRO A 480 -35.69 -0.96 15.32
C PRO A 480 -36.62 -0.37 16.38
N PRO A 481 -36.14 0.52 17.27
CA PRO A 481 -36.98 1.20 18.26
C PRO A 481 -37.98 2.09 17.52
N GLN A 482 -39.27 1.90 17.85
CA GLN A 482 -40.34 2.82 17.49
C GLN A 482 -40.29 4.03 18.46
N GLY A 483 -40.02 5.26 17.92
CA GLY A 483 -40.02 6.49 18.68
C GLY A 483 -39.48 7.64 17.86
#